data_326ba150f5409e2116c23874aaf15b2b
#
_entry.id   326ba150f5409e2116c23874aaf15b2b
#
_cell.length_a   1.000
_cell.length_b   1.000
_cell.length_c   1.000
_cell.angle_alpha   90.00
_cell.angle_beta   90.00
_cell.angle_gamma   90.00
#
_symmetry.space_group_name_H-M   'P 1'
#
loop_
_entity.id
_entity.type
_entity.pdbx_description
1 polymer ?
#
loop_
_entity_poly.entity_id
_entity_poly.type
_entity_poly.pdbx_seq_one_letter_code
_entity_poly.pdbx_strand_id
1 'polypeptide(L)'
;LELGDLKDESATPEEASTLEYLRIIDTTFKTFQGPHHYVMGNHDLDQISKAQFKSITGLKDTYYSFDMKGIHFVILDACFNSEGKDYNHGNFKWWDANIPQSQIEWLAADLAKTKVPTIVFVHQLLDGDGTHHVNNAEEVRKVLEDSEKVLAVFQGHYHDGSYQVINGIHYYTIPAAVEGSGPENSAYVIMKVQNNGDINMTGYRRVEDQVLYRGGKEPEAAPVT
;
A
#
# COMPACT_ATOMS: atom_id res chain seq x y z
N LEU A 1 0.48 -9.95 -0.18
CA LEU A 1 0.73 -8.59 -0.67
C LEU A 1 1.85 -7.98 0.16
N GLU A 2 2.76 -7.23 -0.44
CA GLU A 2 3.73 -6.36 0.21
C GLU A 2 3.37 -4.88 -0.09
N LEU A 3 3.80 -3.96 0.79
CA LEU A 3 3.35 -2.57 0.78
C LEU A 3 4.39 -1.56 0.25
N GLY A 4 5.29 -2.00 -0.61
CA GLY A 4 6.38 -1.21 -1.16
C GLY A 4 7.64 -1.26 -0.33
N ASP A 5 8.74 -0.81 -0.94
CA ASP A 5 10.08 -0.98 -0.39
C ASP A 5 10.39 -2.47 -0.14
N LEU A 6 10.05 -3.32 -1.12
CA LEU A 6 10.32 -4.76 -1.10
C LEU A 6 11.81 -5.02 -0.92
N LYS A 7 12.64 -4.12 -1.41
CA LYS A 7 14.07 -4.07 -1.20
C LYS A 7 14.51 -2.66 -0.81
N ASP A 8 15.57 -2.56 -0.07
CA ASP A 8 16.35 -1.36 0.16
C ASP A 8 17.63 -1.38 -0.69
N GLU A 9 18.52 -0.41 -0.53
CA GLU A 9 19.82 -0.39 -1.19
C GLU A 9 20.65 -1.63 -0.81
N SER A 10 21.35 -2.19 -1.79
CA SER A 10 22.39 -3.17 -1.49
C SER A 10 23.60 -2.51 -0.81
N ALA A 11 24.43 -3.29 -0.13
CA ALA A 11 25.68 -2.80 0.47
C ALA A 11 26.62 -2.11 -0.54
N THR A 12 26.44 -2.39 -1.83
CA THR A 12 27.03 -1.70 -2.97
C THR A 12 25.91 -1.24 -3.88
N PRO A 13 25.46 0.03 -3.82
CA PRO A 13 24.29 0.52 -4.53
C PRO A 13 24.56 0.71 -6.04
N GLU A 14 24.75 -0.40 -6.72
CA GLU A 14 24.87 -0.48 -8.18
C GLU A 14 23.67 -1.18 -8.78
N GLU A 15 23.28 -0.81 -9.98
CA GLU A 15 22.14 -1.39 -10.68
C GLU A 15 22.19 -2.92 -10.73
N ALA A 16 23.35 -3.49 -11.09
CA ALA A 16 23.52 -4.94 -11.24
C ALA A 16 23.32 -5.70 -9.92
N SER A 17 23.90 -5.22 -8.84
CA SER A 17 23.74 -5.83 -7.51
C SER A 17 22.32 -5.66 -6.97
N THR A 18 21.68 -4.54 -7.23
CA THR A 18 20.29 -4.28 -6.86
C THR A 18 19.33 -5.21 -7.60
N LEU A 19 19.53 -5.42 -8.89
CA LEU A 19 18.72 -6.37 -9.67
C LEU A 19 18.87 -7.81 -9.18
N GLU A 20 20.07 -8.22 -8.81
CA GLU A 20 20.31 -9.56 -8.25
C GLU A 20 19.64 -9.69 -6.87
N TYR A 21 19.79 -8.69 -6.02
CA TYR A 21 19.16 -8.67 -4.69
C TYR A 21 17.62 -8.74 -4.80
N LEU A 22 17.03 -7.95 -5.69
CA LEU A 22 15.59 -7.99 -5.96
C LEU A 22 15.13 -9.38 -6.42
N ARG A 23 15.90 -10.07 -7.28
CA ARG A 23 15.56 -11.45 -7.70
C ARG A 23 15.55 -12.43 -6.53
N ILE A 24 16.50 -12.30 -5.60
CA ILE A 24 16.57 -13.16 -4.41
C ILE A 24 15.34 -12.94 -3.53
N ILE A 25 15.00 -11.67 -3.25
CA ILE A 25 13.84 -11.34 -2.42
C ILE A 25 12.54 -11.76 -3.08
N ASP A 26 12.35 -11.45 -4.35
CA ASP A 26 11.17 -11.84 -5.12
C ASP A 26 10.99 -13.37 -5.16
N THR A 27 12.08 -14.10 -5.36
CA THR A 27 12.07 -15.58 -5.31
C THR A 27 11.65 -16.07 -3.93
N THR A 28 12.15 -15.45 -2.87
CA THR A 28 11.78 -15.77 -1.49
C THR A 28 10.31 -15.46 -1.21
N PHE A 29 9.84 -14.27 -1.60
CA PHE A 29 8.43 -13.88 -1.45
C PHE A 29 7.49 -14.84 -2.20
N LYS A 30 7.89 -15.30 -3.39
CA LYS A 30 7.14 -16.28 -4.20
C LYS A 30 7.16 -17.71 -3.66
N THR A 31 7.84 -18.00 -2.57
CA THR A 31 7.69 -19.31 -1.89
C THR A 31 6.33 -19.48 -1.25
N PHE A 32 5.65 -18.40 -0.93
CA PHE A 32 4.25 -18.44 -0.50
C PHE A 32 3.35 -18.96 -1.64
N GLN A 33 2.51 -19.96 -1.34
CA GLN A 33 1.71 -20.69 -2.34
C GLN A 33 0.36 -19.99 -2.65
N GLY A 34 0.34 -18.68 -2.78
CA GLY A 34 -0.86 -17.90 -3.07
C GLY A 34 -0.60 -16.80 -4.08
N PRO A 35 -1.61 -16.01 -4.46
CA PRO A 35 -1.40 -14.82 -5.29
C PRO A 35 -0.44 -13.83 -4.64
N HIS A 36 0.44 -13.25 -5.45
CA HIS A 36 1.40 -12.24 -5.01
C HIS A 36 1.02 -10.89 -5.62
N HIS A 37 1.01 -9.87 -4.78
CA HIS A 37 0.71 -8.50 -5.17
C HIS A 37 1.77 -7.58 -4.59
N TYR A 38 2.19 -6.61 -5.38
CA TYR A 38 3.26 -5.68 -5.07
C TYR A 38 2.73 -4.26 -5.15
N VAL A 39 3.05 -3.46 -4.16
CA VAL A 39 2.93 -2.00 -4.18
C VAL A 39 4.32 -1.45 -4.48
N MET A 40 4.40 -0.40 -5.28
CA MET A 40 5.68 0.25 -5.57
C MET A 40 6.05 1.21 -4.43
N GLY A 41 7.21 1.01 -3.83
CA GLY A 41 7.81 1.93 -2.87
C GLY A 41 8.96 2.74 -3.47
N ASN A 42 9.42 3.77 -2.76
CA ASN A 42 10.47 4.65 -3.28
C ASN A 42 11.84 3.93 -3.33
N HIS A 43 12.18 3.15 -2.31
CA HIS A 43 13.46 2.42 -2.29
C HIS A 43 13.54 1.32 -3.36
N ASP A 44 12.42 0.82 -3.87
CA ASP A 44 12.43 -0.08 -5.01
C ASP A 44 13.07 0.54 -6.25
N LEU A 45 13.14 1.88 -6.32
CA LEU A 45 13.53 2.66 -7.50
C LEU A 45 14.81 3.48 -7.30
N ASP A 46 15.55 3.26 -6.24
CA ASP A 46 16.80 3.98 -5.96
C ASP A 46 17.86 3.77 -7.07
N GLN A 47 18.07 2.54 -7.52
CA GLN A 47 19.09 2.19 -8.52
C GLN A 47 18.51 1.58 -9.80
N ILE A 48 17.19 1.37 -9.86
CA ILE A 48 16.55 0.72 -11.01
C ILE A 48 15.30 1.49 -11.46
N SER A 49 14.82 1.15 -12.63
CA SER A 49 13.58 1.69 -13.18
C SER A 49 12.37 0.84 -12.81
N LYS A 50 11.16 1.42 -12.90
CA LYS A 50 9.90 0.67 -12.82
C LYS A 50 9.83 -0.47 -13.83
N ALA A 51 10.40 -0.30 -15.04
CA ALA A 51 10.44 -1.35 -16.06
C ALA A 51 11.28 -2.55 -15.62
N GLN A 52 12.43 -2.31 -14.99
CA GLN A 52 13.29 -3.37 -14.45
C GLN A 52 12.64 -4.09 -13.27
N PHE A 53 12.03 -3.36 -12.33
CA PHE A 53 11.27 -3.95 -11.23
C PHE A 53 10.14 -4.86 -11.77
N LYS A 54 9.32 -4.37 -12.69
CA LYS A 54 8.26 -5.14 -13.35
C LYS A 54 8.77 -6.39 -14.05
N SER A 55 9.93 -6.29 -14.71
CA SER A 55 10.55 -7.42 -15.41
C SER A 55 10.94 -8.58 -14.47
N ILE A 56 11.32 -8.27 -13.22
CA ILE A 56 11.70 -9.27 -12.23
C ILE A 56 10.47 -9.82 -11.51
N THR A 57 9.59 -8.95 -11.03
CA THR A 57 8.41 -9.33 -10.25
C THR A 57 7.29 -9.94 -11.10
N GLY A 58 7.29 -9.68 -12.40
CA GLY A 58 6.24 -10.11 -13.32
C GLY A 58 5.01 -9.21 -13.33
N LEU A 59 5.07 -8.03 -12.68
CA LEU A 59 4.01 -7.05 -12.74
C LEU A 59 3.80 -6.54 -14.17
N LYS A 60 2.55 -6.41 -14.57
CA LYS A 60 2.17 -5.77 -15.85
C LYS A 60 2.15 -4.25 -15.70
N ASP A 61 1.47 -3.78 -14.69
CA ASP A 61 1.27 -2.36 -14.39
C ASP A 61 1.66 -2.08 -12.93
N THR A 62 2.05 -0.84 -12.62
CA THR A 62 2.45 -0.43 -11.27
C THR A 62 1.26 -0.02 -10.42
N TYR A 63 0.13 0.32 -11.06
CA TYR A 63 -1.18 0.47 -10.41
C TYR A 63 -2.21 -0.39 -11.14
N TYR A 64 -3.08 -1.05 -10.40
CA TYR A 64 -4.04 -2.00 -10.94
C TYR A 64 -5.10 -2.36 -9.89
N SER A 65 -6.15 -3.06 -10.32
CA SER A 65 -7.16 -3.61 -9.42
C SER A 65 -7.44 -5.08 -9.74
N PHE A 66 -8.00 -5.78 -8.76
CA PHE A 66 -8.47 -7.14 -8.91
C PHE A 66 -9.60 -7.46 -7.91
N ASP A 67 -10.45 -8.40 -8.27
CA ASP A 67 -11.51 -8.88 -7.39
C ASP A 67 -11.14 -10.23 -6.79
N MET A 68 -11.37 -10.37 -5.49
CA MET A 68 -11.19 -11.66 -4.81
C MET A 68 -12.25 -11.82 -3.70
N LYS A 69 -12.98 -12.91 -3.75
CA LYS A 69 -13.98 -13.28 -2.72
C LYS A 69 -14.98 -12.17 -2.36
N GLY A 70 -15.41 -11.39 -3.35
CA GLY A 70 -16.41 -10.33 -3.16
C GLY A 70 -15.87 -9.01 -2.60
N ILE A 71 -14.56 -8.84 -2.60
CA ILE A 71 -13.88 -7.60 -2.30
C ILE A 71 -13.10 -7.14 -3.53
N HIS A 72 -13.17 -5.86 -3.81
CA HIS A 72 -12.36 -5.19 -4.81
C HIS A 72 -11.07 -4.66 -4.16
N PHE A 73 -9.94 -4.97 -4.74
CA PHE A 73 -8.62 -4.55 -4.27
C PHE A 73 -7.99 -3.61 -5.29
N VAL A 74 -7.51 -2.48 -4.82
CA VAL A 74 -6.84 -1.47 -5.65
C VAL A 74 -5.42 -1.27 -5.17
N ILE A 75 -4.47 -1.33 -6.08
CA ILE A 75 -3.06 -0.99 -5.86
C ILE A 75 -2.81 0.36 -6.52
N LEU A 76 -2.27 1.32 -5.78
CA LEU A 76 -1.87 2.63 -6.29
C LEU A 76 -0.35 2.75 -6.31
N ASP A 77 0.15 3.50 -7.27
CA ASP A 77 1.57 3.86 -7.42
C ASP A 77 1.72 5.36 -7.20
N ALA A 78 2.36 5.76 -6.11
CA ALA A 78 2.65 7.16 -5.80
C ALA A 78 4.11 7.55 -6.10
N CYS A 79 4.88 6.67 -6.74
CA CYS A 79 6.28 6.91 -7.10
C CYS A 79 6.42 7.76 -8.36
N PHE A 80 5.89 8.99 -8.30
CA PHE A 80 6.06 10.04 -9.30
C PHE A 80 6.48 11.33 -8.61
N ASN A 81 7.38 12.08 -9.23
CA ASN A 81 7.76 13.39 -8.72
C ASN A 81 6.74 14.48 -9.09
N SER A 82 6.92 15.69 -8.56
CA SER A 82 6.05 16.85 -8.81
C SER A 82 5.99 17.30 -10.28
N GLU A 83 6.92 16.83 -11.13
CA GLU A 83 6.89 17.04 -12.58
C GLU A 83 6.07 15.96 -13.31
N GLY A 84 5.48 15.01 -12.58
CA GLY A 84 4.74 13.87 -13.13
C GLY A 84 5.62 12.80 -13.78
N LYS A 85 6.92 12.79 -13.48
CA LYS A 85 7.86 11.78 -13.97
C LYS A 85 7.95 10.62 -13.01
N ASP A 86 8.06 9.41 -13.56
CA ASP A 86 8.36 8.20 -12.81
C ASP A 86 9.61 8.36 -11.95
N TYR A 87 9.59 7.81 -10.73
CA TYR A 87 10.81 7.51 -10.00
C TYR A 87 11.65 6.52 -10.81
N ASN A 88 12.94 6.79 -10.92
CA ASN A 88 13.83 6.04 -11.80
C ASN A 88 15.28 6.31 -11.43
N HIS A 89 16.01 5.28 -11.00
CA HIS A 89 17.44 5.38 -10.65
C HIS A 89 17.73 6.56 -9.70
N GLY A 90 16.92 6.74 -8.65
CA GLY A 90 17.13 7.77 -7.65
C GLY A 90 16.92 9.22 -8.13
N ASN A 91 16.22 9.45 -9.23
CA ASN A 91 15.94 10.79 -9.80
C ASN A 91 14.93 11.62 -8.99
N PHE A 92 14.60 11.19 -7.78
CA PHE A 92 13.52 11.73 -6.96
C PHE A 92 14.01 12.18 -5.58
N LYS A 93 13.13 12.86 -4.87
CA LYS A 93 13.19 13.05 -3.42
C LYS A 93 12.13 12.18 -2.79
N TRP A 94 12.45 11.39 -1.79
CA TRP A 94 11.51 10.44 -1.16
C TRP A 94 10.23 11.11 -0.60
N TRP A 95 10.29 12.41 -0.33
CA TRP A 95 9.16 13.23 0.10
C TRP A 95 8.41 13.95 -1.03
N ASP A 96 8.79 13.77 -2.29
CA ASP A 96 8.12 14.37 -3.47
C ASP A 96 7.26 13.32 -4.18
N ALA A 97 6.39 12.65 -3.41
CA ALA A 97 5.50 11.63 -3.92
C ALA A 97 4.20 12.22 -4.48
N ASN A 98 3.76 11.74 -5.64
CA ASN A 98 2.55 12.22 -6.30
C ASN A 98 1.83 11.06 -7.01
N ILE A 99 0.52 11.17 -7.15
CA ILE A 99 -0.30 10.30 -7.99
C ILE A 99 -0.75 11.10 -9.21
N PRO A 100 -0.32 10.71 -10.45
CA PRO A 100 -0.66 11.45 -11.66
C PRO A 100 -2.17 11.53 -11.90
N GLN A 101 -2.62 12.61 -12.52
CA GLN A 101 -4.03 12.84 -12.85
C GLN A 101 -4.65 11.67 -13.63
N SER A 102 -3.90 11.08 -14.55
CA SER A 102 -4.36 9.91 -15.32
C SER A 102 -4.66 8.69 -14.45
N GLN A 103 -3.90 8.50 -13.37
CA GLN A 103 -4.16 7.42 -12.40
C GLN A 103 -5.37 7.76 -11.51
N ILE A 104 -5.55 9.02 -11.13
CA ILE A 104 -6.74 9.48 -10.38
C ILE A 104 -8.01 9.27 -11.20
N GLU A 105 -7.99 9.61 -12.49
CA GLU A 105 -9.09 9.38 -13.43
C GLU A 105 -9.37 7.88 -13.61
N TRP A 106 -8.33 7.07 -13.74
CA TRP A 106 -8.46 5.61 -13.79
C TRP A 106 -9.09 5.08 -12.50
N LEU A 107 -8.62 5.53 -11.31
CA LEU A 107 -9.16 5.13 -10.02
C LEU A 107 -10.67 5.46 -9.91
N ALA A 108 -11.06 6.66 -10.29
CA ALA A 108 -12.47 7.07 -10.30
C ALA A 108 -13.32 6.18 -11.22
N ALA A 109 -12.80 5.89 -12.42
CA ALA A 109 -13.49 5.03 -13.39
C ALA A 109 -13.57 3.56 -12.93
N ASP A 110 -12.55 3.07 -12.23
CA ASP A 110 -12.49 1.72 -11.70
C ASP A 110 -13.46 1.55 -10.53
N LEU A 111 -13.43 2.46 -9.56
CA LEU A 111 -14.36 2.51 -8.44
C LEU A 111 -15.83 2.69 -8.90
N ALA A 112 -16.09 3.39 -10.01
CA ALA A 112 -17.44 3.53 -10.55
C ALA A 112 -18.00 2.19 -11.07
N LYS A 113 -17.14 1.30 -11.56
CA LYS A 113 -17.53 -0.01 -12.14
C LYS A 113 -17.79 -1.06 -11.07
N THR A 114 -17.01 -1.10 -9.99
CA THR A 114 -17.17 -2.09 -8.93
C THR A 114 -18.47 -1.87 -8.16
N LYS A 115 -19.07 -2.95 -7.67
CA LYS A 115 -20.29 -2.93 -6.82
C LYS A 115 -20.04 -3.55 -5.45
N VAL A 116 -18.80 -3.91 -5.17
CA VAL A 116 -18.41 -4.57 -3.92
C VAL A 116 -17.54 -3.65 -3.08
N PRO A 117 -17.42 -3.91 -1.77
CA PRO A 117 -16.52 -3.15 -0.91
C PRO A 117 -15.08 -3.18 -1.43
N THR A 118 -14.36 -2.09 -1.23
CA THR A 118 -13.01 -1.90 -1.77
C THR A 118 -11.99 -1.71 -0.65
N ILE A 119 -10.81 -2.28 -0.82
CA ILE A 119 -9.62 -2.04 -0.01
C ILE A 119 -8.52 -1.52 -0.94
N VAL A 120 -7.85 -0.44 -0.53
CA VAL A 120 -6.81 0.23 -1.31
C VAL A 120 -5.46 0.02 -0.64
N PHE A 121 -4.41 -0.14 -1.44
CA PHE A 121 -3.02 -0.24 -1.00
C PHE A 121 -2.17 0.77 -1.74
N VAL A 122 -1.33 1.47 -1.02
CA VAL A 122 -0.40 2.47 -1.53
C VAL A 122 0.82 2.52 -0.60
N HIS A 123 1.99 2.87 -1.11
CA HIS A 123 3.17 2.95 -0.24
C HIS A 123 3.17 4.23 0.59
N GLN A 124 3.23 5.41 -0.06
CA GLN A 124 3.23 6.70 0.64
C GLN A 124 1.83 7.05 1.16
N LEU A 125 1.79 7.81 2.25
CA LEU A 125 0.58 8.07 3.01
C LEU A 125 -0.42 8.98 2.26
N LEU A 126 -1.71 8.67 2.39
CA LEU A 126 -2.81 9.49 1.86
C LEU A 126 -3.59 10.24 2.96
N ASP A 127 -3.32 9.98 4.21
CA ASP A 127 -4.16 10.35 5.35
C ASP A 127 -3.80 11.69 6.00
N GLY A 128 -3.05 12.54 5.32
CA GLY A 128 -2.65 13.85 5.83
C GLY A 128 -1.81 14.63 4.85
N ASP A 129 -0.94 15.44 5.40
CA ASP A 129 0.09 16.22 4.74
C ASP A 129 1.43 16.02 5.48
N GLY A 130 2.53 16.37 4.83
CA GLY A 130 3.87 16.23 5.39
C GLY A 130 4.78 15.35 4.54
N THR A 131 5.99 15.13 5.03
CA THR A 131 7.07 14.55 4.22
C THR A 131 6.87 13.08 3.83
N HIS A 132 6.02 12.35 4.54
CA HIS A 132 5.71 10.95 4.20
C HIS A 132 4.44 10.81 3.34
N HIS A 133 3.76 11.93 3.08
CA HIS A 133 2.48 11.92 2.39
C HIS A 133 2.63 12.20 0.89
N VAL A 134 1.67 11.70 0.14
CA VAL A 134 1.48 12.07 -1.27
C VAL A 134 1.06 13.54 -1.34
N ASN A 135 1.74 14.33 -2.16
CA ASN A 135 1.51 15.79 -2.24
C ASN A 135 0.06 16.14 -2.62
N ASN A 136 -0.56 15.35 -3.49
CA ASN A 136 -1.95 15.51 -3.90
C ASN A 136 -2.89 14.46 -3.25
N ALA A 137 -2.60 14.06 -2.01
CA ALA A 137 -3.39 13.08 -1.26
C ALA A 137 -4.86 13.48 -1.11
N GLU A 138 -5.18 14.78 -0.97
CA GLU A 138 -6.55 15.27 -0.84
C GLU A 138 -7.39 14.95 -2.08
N GLU A 139 -6.83 15.12 -3.28
CA GLU A 139 -7.52 14.79 -4.54
C GLU A 139 -7.82 13.29 -4.63
N VAL A 140 -6.87 12.45 -4.21
CA VAL A 140 -7.05 11.00 -4.17
C VAL A 140 -8.11 10.61 -3.14
N ARG A 141 -8.03 11.14 -1.91
CA ARG A 141 -9.03 10.90 -0.87
C ARG A 141 -10.44 11.24 -1.33
N LYS A 142 -10.58 12.40 -2.02
CA LYS A 142 -11.89 12.78 -2.54
C LYS A 142 -12.49 11.72 -3.46
N VAL A 143 -11.71 11.12 -4.34
CA VAL A 143 -12.18 10.02 -5.21
C VAL A 143 -12.57 8.77 -4.41
N LEU A 144 -11.78 8.44 -3.39
CA LEU A 144 -12.08 7.29 -2.51
C LEU A 144 -13.40 7.52 -1.75
N GLU A 145 -13.58 8.69 -1.17
CA GLU A 145 -14.76 9.11 -0.40
C GLU A 145 -16.02 9.18 -1.28
N ASP A 146 -15.94 9.86 -2.43
CA ASP A 146 -17.04 10.01 -3.39
C ASP A 146 -17.56 8.64 -3.90
N SER A 147 -16.73 7.60 -3.88
CA SER A 147 -17.13 6.26 -4.29
C SER A 147 -18.07 5.57 -3.30
N GLU A 148 -18.04 5.93 -2.02
CA GLU A 148 -18.77 5.31 -0.90
C GLU A 148 -18.52 3.80 -0.73
N LYS A 149 -17.44 3.26 -1.33
CA LYS A 149 -17.16 1.82 -1.37
C LYS A 149 -15.91 1.43 -0.61
N VAL A 150 -15.01 2.39 -0.34
CA VAL A 150 -13.72 2.12 0.26
C VAL A 150 -13.88 1.91 1.77
N LEU A 151 -13.43 0.76 2.24
CA LEU A 151 -13.42 0.39 3.66
C LEU A 151 -12.15 0.89 4.34
N ALA A 152 -11.02 0.65 3.69
CA ALA A 152 -9.71 0.96 4.25
C ALA A 152 -8.66 1.24 3.16
N VAL A 153 -7.66 2.03 3.53
CA VAL A 153 -6.41 2.25 2.82
C VAL A 153 -5.27 1.73 3.70
N PHE A 154 -4.50 0.76 3.20
CA PHE A 154 -3.30 0.28 3.87
C PHE A 154 -2.07 0.90 3.24
N GLN A 155 -1.18 1.40 4.09
CA GLN A 155 -0.04 2.23 3.76
C GLN A 155 1.26 1.66 4.38
N GLY A 156 2.41 2.03 3.82
CA GLY A 156 3.74 1.77 4.33
C GLY A 156 4.50 3.07 4.60
N HIS A 157 5.77 3.15 4.19
CA HIS A 157 6.63 4.33 4.14
C HIS A 157 6.95 4.98 5.50
N TYR A 158 5.99 5.18 6.38
CA TYR A 158 6.23 5.67 7.74
C TYR A 158 6.47 4.49 8.68
N HIS A 159 7.72 4.25 9.02
CA HIS A 159 8.19 3.04 9.68
C HIS A 159 7.58 2.77 11.07
N ASP A 160 7.21 3.83 11.80
CA ASP A 160 6.58 3.65 13.11
C ASP A 160 5.12 3.18 13.03
N GLY A 161 4.52 3.32 11.85
CA GLY A 161 3.11 3.06 11.64
C GLY A 161 2.21 4.18 12.17
N SER A 162 0.99 4.25 11.66
CA SER A 162 -0.03 5.19 12.11
C SER A 162 -1.43 4.65 11.82
N TYR A 163 -2.42 5.23 12.47
CA TYR A 163 -3.80 4.88 12.21
C TYR A 163 -4.73 6.06 12.46
N GLN A 164 -5.61 6.30 11.50
CA GLN A 164 -6.71 7.24 11.67
C GLN A 164 -7.92 6.88 10.81
N VAL A 165 -9.05 7.51 11.09
CA VAL A 165 -10.28 7.39 10.31
C VAL A 165 -10.64 8.76 9.74
N ILE A 166 -10.79 8.85 8.44
CA ILE A 166 -11.21 10.07 7.75
C ILE A 166 -12.47 9.74 6.94
N ASN A 167 -13.57 10.43 7.22
CA ASN A 167 -14.84 10.28 6.53
C ASN A 167 -15.34 8.81 6.43
N GLY A 168 -15.09 8.03 7.49
CA GLY A 168 -15.51 6.63 7.58
C GLY A 168 -14.58 5.62 6.88
N ILE A 169 -13.48 6.07 6.27
CA ILE A 169 -12.44 5.24 5.68
C ILE A 169 -11.29 5.10 6.68
N HIS A 170 -10.83 3.88 6.92
CA HIS A 170 -9.67 3.60 7.73
C HIS A 170 -8.38 3.81 6.93
N TYR A 171 -7.46 4.59 7.46
CA TYR A 171 -6.10 4.73 6.96
C TYR A 171 -5.15 4.07 7.96
N TYR A 172 -4.54 2.98 7.56
CA TYR A 172 -3.69 2.18 8.43
C TYR A 172 -2.30 2.03 7.81
N THR A 173 -1.30 2.66 8.42
CA THR A 173 0.10 2.49 8.05
C THR A 173 0.69 1.35 8.86
N ILE A 174 1.09 0.28 8.19
CA ILE A 174 1.71 -0.88 8.85
C ILE A 174 3.16 -0.53 9.19
N PRO A 175 3.60 -0.73 10.45
CA PRO A 175 5.00 -0.54 10.83
C PRO A 175 5.95 -1.33 9.93
N ALA A 176 7.10 -0.75 9.61
CA ALA A 176 8.05 -1.38 8.71
C ALA A 176 8.59 -2.71 9.25
N ALA A 177 8.73 -3.68 8.36
CA ALA A 177 9.30 -4.99 8.69
C ALA A 177 10.81 -4.94 8.92
N VAL A 178 11.48 -3.84 8.53
CA VAL A 178 12.93 -3.68 8.60
C VAL A 178 13.42 -3.10 9.94
N GLU A 179 12.54 -2.51 10.74
CA GLU A 179 12.90 -1.86 11.98
C GLU A 179 13.30 -2.86 13.08
N GLY A 180 14.52 -2.74 13.54
CA GLY A 180 15.14 -3.65 14.51
C GLY A 180 15.77 -4.89 13.85
N SER A 181 16.61 -5.58 14.60
CA SER A 181 17.28 -6.79 14.15
C SER A 181 16.45 -8.05 14.47
N GLY A 182 16.56 -9.05 13.61
CA GLY A 182 15.94 -10.35 13.81
C GLY A 182 14.47 -10.46 13.40
N PRO A 183 13.98 -11.69 13.24
CA PRO A 183 12.63 -11.94 12.75
C PRO A 183 11.52 -11.48 13.71
N GLU A 184 11.84 -11.25 14.97
CA GLU A 184 10.92 -10.72 15.99
C GLU A 184 10.48 -9.28 15.72
N ASN A 185 11.20 -8.54 14.87
CA ASN A 185 10.86 -7.17 14.51
C ASN A 185 10.17 -7.06 13.14
N SER A 186 10.10 -8.14 12.37
CA SER A 186 9.47 -8.17 11.05
C SER A 186 7.95 -8.08 11.17
N ALA A 187 7.42 -6.86 11.16
CA ALA A 187 5.99 -6.58 11.30
C ALA A 187 5.18 -7.05 10.08
N TYR A 188 4.04 -7.68 10.32
CA TYR A 188 3.07 -8.01 9.27
C TYR A 188 1.67 -8.22 9.85
N VAL A 189 0.67 -8.29 8.98
CA VAL A 189 -0.74 -8.43 9.35
C VAL A 189 -1.40 -9.53 8.51
N ILE A 190 -2.29 -10.30 9.15
CA ILE A 190 -3.27 -11.12 8.44
C ILE A 190 -4.63 -10.44 8.54
N MET A 191 -5.20 -10.08 7.40
CA MET A 191 -6.53 -9.46 7.32
C MET A 191 -7.62 -10.48 6.99
N LYS A 192 -8.75 -10.37 7.67
CA LYS A 192 -9.97 -11.11 7.36
C LYS A 192 -11.14 -10.15 7.23
N VAL A 193 -11.62 -9.94 6.02
CA VAL A 193 -12.80 -9.13 5.77
C VAL A 193 -14.05 -9.94 6.09
N GLN A 194 -14.92 -9.39 6.94
CA GLN A 194 -16.19 -10.01 7.35
C GLN A 194 -17.31 -9.65 6.36
N ASN A 195 -18.40 -10.43 6.37
CA ASN A 195 -19.56 -10.19 5.50
C ASN A 195 -20.23 -8.82 5.72
N ASN A 196 -20.13 -8.25 6.91
CA ASN A 196 -20.64 -6.92 7.25
C ASN A 196 -19.72 -5.78 6.79
N GLY A 197 -18.53 -6.10 6.30
CA GLY A 197 -17.51 -5.15 5.86
C GLY A 197 -16.48 -4.78 6.94
N ASP A 198 -16.57 -5.30 8.15
CA ASP A 198 -15.52 -5.13 9.15
C ASP A 198 -14.25 -5.90 8.74
N ILE A 199 -13.09 -5.38 9.11
CA ILE A 199 -11.80 -6.00 8.84
C ILE A 199 -11.16 -6.40 10.16
N ASN A 200 -11.09 -7.71 10.42
CA ASN A 200 -10.33 -8.23 11.55
C ASN A 200 -8.86 -8.35 11.13
N MET A 201 -8.01 -7.66 11.84
CA MET A 201 -6.56 -7.69 11.67
C MET A 201 -5.95 -8.52 12.80
N THR A 202 -5.22 -9.56 12.45
CA THR A 202 -4.30 -10.24 13.36
C THR A 202 -2.91 -9.72 13.09
N GLY A 203 -2.40 -8.96 14.03
CA GLY A 203 -1.08 -8.36 13.98
C GLY A 203 0.01 -9.33 14.43
N TYR A 204 1.19 -9.17 13.87
CA TYR A 204 2.36 -9.94 14.26
C TYR A 204 3.53 -9.02 14.53
N ARG A 205 4.31 -9.38 15.57
CA ARG A 205 5.51 -8.67 16.01
C ARG A 205 5.16 -7.28 16.56
N ARG A 206 5.45 -6.23 15.78
CA ARG A 206 5.21 -4.84 16.20
C ARG A 206 3.78 -4.35 15.94
N VAL A 207 2.92 -5.20 15.38
CA VAL A 207 1.51 -4.85 15.11
C VAL A 207 0.61 -5.56 16.09
N GLU A 208 -0.33 -4.83 16.68
CA GLU A 208 -1.36 -5.36 17.56
C GLU A 208 -2.58 -5.85 16.76
N ASP A 209 -3.36 -6.74 17.36
CA ASP A 209 -4.65 -7.16 16.83
C ASP A 209 -5.62 -5.98 16.86
N GLN A 210 -6.38 -5.78 15.78
CA GLN A 210 -7.35 -4.70 15.70
C GLN A 210 -8.55 -5.09 14.84
N VAL A 211 -9.72 -4.53 15.16
CA VAL A 211 -10.90 -4.57 14.31
C VAL A 211 -11.15 -3.19 13.72
N LEU A 212 -11.17 -3.12 12.39
CA LEU A 212 -11.56 -1.91 11.66
C LEU A 212 -13.06 -2.04 11.35
N TYR A 213 -13.89 -1.33 12.10
CA TYR A 213 -15.34 -1.39 11.92
C TYR A 213 -15.78 -0.58 10.72
N ARG A 214 -16.62 -1.14 9.88
CA ARG A 214 -17.13 -0.45 8.69
C ARG A 214 -17.72 0.92 9.04
N GLY A 215 -17.30 1.96 8.32
CA GLY A 215 -17.71 3.34 8.58
C GLY A 215 -16.98 4.01 9.74
N GLY A 216 -15.92 3.37 10.27
CA GLY A 216 -15.00 3.97 11.23
C GLY A 216 -15.47 4.02 12.67
N LYS A 217 -16.60 3.38 13.00
CA LYS A 217 -17.15 3.40 14.37
C LYS A 217 -17.47 1.99 14.86
N GLU A 218 -17.04 1.71 16.08
CA GLU A 218 -17.48 0.50 16.77
C GLU A 218 -19.01 0.52 16.93
N PRO A 219 -19.70 -0.62 16.65
CA PRO A 219 -21.13 -0.73 16.88
C PRO A 219 -21.46 -0.46 18.36
N GLU A 220 -22.52 0.32 18.61
CA GLU A 220 -23.04 0.47 19.96
C GLU A 220 -23.43 -0.91 20.52
N ALA A 221 -23.01 -1.20 21.77
CA ALA A 221 -23.40 -2.43 22.43
C ALA A 221 -24.92 -2.52 22.48
N ALA A 222 -25.48 -3.66 22.04
CA ALA A 222 -26.93 -3.86 22.16
C ALA A 222 -27.34 -3.70 23.62
N PRO A 223 -28.48 -3.02 23.92
CA PRO A 223 -28.95 -2.85 25.29
C PRO A 223 -29.15 -4.24 25.90
N VAL A 224 -28.55 -4.45 27.08
CA VAL A 224 -28.74 -5.69 27.84
C VAL A 224 -30.22 -5.72 28.27
N THR A 225 -30.98 -6.60 27.66
CA THR A 225 -32.41 -6.85 27.99
C THR A 225 -32.54 -7.79 29.18
#